data_4b0d7798e5da23f05217617b9fac6311
#
_entry.id   4b0d7798e5da23f05217617b9fac6311
#
_cell.length_a   1.000
_cell.length_b   1.000
_cell.length_c   1.000
_cell.angle_alpha   90.00
_cell.angle_beta   90.00
_cell.angle_gamma   90.00
#
_symmetry.space_group_name_H-M   'P 1'
#
loop_
_entity.id
_entity.type
_entity.pdbx_description
1 polymer ?
#
loop_
_entity_poly.entity_id
_entity_poly.type
_entity_poly.pdbx_seq_one_letter_code
_entity_poly.pdbx_strand_id
1 'polypeptide(L)'
;RKFIMKVLIQRVKRASVTIDNKLYSQIDKGILALVGIEKGDTIEQVQKMAKKLSGLRIFSDENDKMNLSILDVQGEMLIVSQFTLCGDCKKGTRPSFDKSAAPDIANKLYEDFVKEIQNYGIKTGTGVFGAMMDVELVNDGPVTFMLEMN
;
A
#
# COMPACT_ATOMS: atom_id res chain seq x y z
N ARG A 1 -13.69 -8.60 18.11
CA ARG A 1 -12.74 -8.54 17.00
C ARG A 1 -12.20 -7.12 16.81
N LYS A 2 -10.92 -7.04 16.63
CA LYS A 2 -10.28 -5.75 16.38
C LYS A 2 -10.35 -5.38 14.89
N PHE A 3 -10.41 -4.10 14.63
CA PHE A 3 -10.35 -3.57 13.27
C PHE A 3 -8.90 -3.58 12.80
N ILE A 4 -8.68 -3.99 11.56
CA ILE A 4 -7.34 -4.22 11.06
C ILE A 4 -7.17 -3.55 9.71
N MET A 5 -6.44 -2.44 9.68
CA MET A 5 -6.00 -1.86 8.43
C MET A 5 -4.92 -2.75 7.83
N LYS A 6 -5.04 -3.05 6.55
CA LYS A 6 -4.10 -3.93 5.85
C LYS A 6 -3.37 -3.18 4.75
N VAL A 7 -2.07 -3.39 4.67
CA VAL A 7 -1.27 -2.90 3.56
C VAL A 7 -0.35 -4.02 3.09
N LEU A 8 -0.51 -4.42 1.85
CA LEU A 8 0.41 -5.35 1.22
C LEU A 8 1.46 -4.54 0.49
N ILE A 9 2.74 -4.76 0.84
CA ILE A 9 3.84 -4.04 0.21
C ILE A 9 4.73 -4.98 -0.58
N GLN A 10 5.25 -4.46 -1.68
CA GLN A 10 6.21 -5.15 -2.52
C GLN A 10 7.35 -4.18 -2.85
N ARG A 11 8.57 -4.63 -2.60
CA ARG A 11 9.75 -3.86 -3.00
C ARG A 11 9.89 -3.96 -4.51
N VAL A 12 10.03 -2.81 -5.19
CA VAL A 12 9.99 -2.78 -6.64
C VAL A 12 11.19 -2.05 -7.24
N LYS A 13 11.57 -2.47 -8.45
CA LYS A 13 12.48 -1.71 -9.30
C LYS A 13 11.74 -0.58 -10.00
N ARG A 14 10.48 -0.82 -10.31
CA ARG A 14 9.55 0.15 -10.90
C ARG A 14 8.13 -0.37 -10.76
N ALA A 15 7.18 0.52 -10.77
CA ALA A 15 5.75 0.17 -10.78
C ALA A 15 4.95 1.30 -11.42
N SER A 16 3.78 0.96 -11.96
CA SER A 16 2.95 1.94 -12.64
C SER A 16 1.48 1.59 -12.54
N VAL A 17 0.64 2.61 -12.70
CA VAL A 17 -0.81 2.48 -12.82
C VAL A 17 -1.21 3.02 -14.18
N THR A 18 -1.95 2.22 -14.94
CA THR A 18 -2.50 2.59 -16.24
C THR A 18 -4.02 2.52 -16.15
N ILE A 19 -4.72 3.53 -16.64
CA ILE A 19 -6.17 3.62 -16.65
C ILE A 19 -6.61 3.95 -18.07
N ASP A 20 -7.53 3.15 -18.62
CA ASP A 20 -8.03 3.31 -19.99
C ASP A 20 -6.87 3.39 -21.01
N ASN A 21 -5.90 2.49 -20.86
CA ASN A 21 -4.70 2.39 -21.71
C ASN A 21 -3.78 3.62 -21.66
N LYS A 22 -3.96 4.49 -20.66
CA LYS A 22 -3.10 5.67 -20.46
C LYS A 22 -2.36 5.57 -19.14
N LEU A 23 -1.06 5.84 -19.18
CA LEU A 23 -0.26 5.89 -17.97
C LEU A 23 -0.78 7.01 -17.05
N TYR A 24 -1.17 6.64 -15.83
CA TYR A 24 -1.67 7.58 -14.83
C TYR A 24 -0.54 8.01 -13.88
N SER A 25 0.18 7.05 -13.33
CA SER A 25 1.30 7.33 -12.42
C SER A 25 2.33 6.22 -12.50
N GLN A 26 3.57 6.54 -12.15
CA GLN A 26 4.64 5.55 -12.08
C GLN A 26 5.69 5.97 -11.07
N ILE A 27 6.40 4.98 -10.57
CA ILE A 27 7.56 5.17 -9.70
C ILE A 27 8.73 4.35 -10.23
N ASP A 28 9.93 4.78 -9.86
CA ASP A 28 11.15 3.98 -10.03
C ASP A 28 11.36 3.15 -8.76
N LYS A 29 12.59 2.91 -8.34
CA LYS A 29 12.91 2.11 -7.15
C LYS A 29 12.11 2.55 -5.92
N GLY A 30 11.50 1.60 -5.25
CA GLY A 30 10.75 1.89 -4.04
C GLY A 30 9.79 0.78 -3.64
N ILE A 31 8.59 1.17 -3.25
CA ILE A 31 7.57 0.26 -2.73
C ILE A 31 6.25 0.48 -3.46
N LEU A 32 5.62 -0.62 -3.88
CA LEU A 32 4.20 -0.63 -4.22
C LEU A 32 3.44 -1.00 -2.96
N ALA A 33 2.50 -0.15 -2.54
CA ALA A 33 1.68 -0.37 -1.36
C ALA A 33 0.21 -0.47 -1.77
N LEU A 34 -0.40 -1.64 -1.52
CA LEU A 34 -1.82 -1.88 -1.74
C LEU A 34 -2.52 -1.73 -0.40
N VAL A 35 -3.53 -0.86 -0.33
CA VAL A 35 -4.16 -0.44 0.93
C VAL A 35 -5.60 -0.94 1.03
N GLY A 36 -5.89 -1.72 2.07
CA GLY A 36 -7.24 -2.18 2.39
C GLY A 36 -7.73 -1.60 3.71
N ILE A 37 -8.86 -0.92 3.66
CA ILE A 37 -9.49 -0.31 4.84
C ILE A 37 -10.68 -1.16 5.26
N GLU A 38 -10.68 -1.61 6.53
CA GLU A 38 -11.77 -2.39 7.10
C GLU A 38 -12.75 -1.49 7.84
N LYS A 39 -13.98 -1.99 8.02
CA LYS A 39 -15.00 -1.30 8.87
C LYS A 39 -14.41 -1.03 10.24
N GLY A 40 -14.57 0.19 10.71
CA GLY A 40 -14.08 0.60 12.02
C GLY A 40 -12.64 1.09 12.05
N ASP A 41 -11.91 1.03 10.95
CA ASP A 41 -10.58 1.61 10.88
C ASP A 41 -10.65 3.12 11.07
N THR A 42 -9.61 3.68 11.68
CA THR A 42 -9.55 5.10 12.07
C THR A 42 -8.27 5.75 11.58
N ILE A 43 -8.25 7.07 11.68
CA ILE A 43 -7.06 7.86 11.33
C ILE A 43 -5.84 7.47 12.18
N GLU A 44 -6.03 7.02 13.40
CA GLU A 44 -4.92 6.58 14.27
C GLU A 44 -4.18 5.40 13.67
N GLN A 45 -4.91 4.44 13.11
CA GLN A 45 -4.30 3.28 12.43
C GLN A 45 -3.54 3.71 11.19
N VAL A 46 -4.11 4.67 10.44
CA VAL A 46 -3.48 5.24 9.24
C VAL A 46 -2.14 5.88 9.62
N GLN A 47 -2.11 6.68 10.68
CA GLN A 47 -0.90 7.35 11.15
C GLN A 47 0.16 6.34 11.61
N LYS A 48 -0.25 5.32 12.35
CA LYS A 48 0.66 4.26 12.81
C LYS A 48 1.22 3.46 11.64
N MET A 49 0.38 3.14 10.67
CA MET A 49 0.81 2.39 9.48
C MET A 49 1.82 3.19 8.66
N ALA A 50 1.55 4.48 8.45
CA ALA A 50 2.45 5.35 7.70
C ALA A 50 3.81 5.45 8.39
N LYS A 51 3.82 5.59 9.71
CA LYS A 51 5.06 5.62 10.49
C LYS A 51 5.84 4.31 10.35
N LYS A 52 5.13 3.18 10.50
CA LYS A 52 5.74 1.85 10.39
C LYS A 52 6.37 1.67 9.01
N LEU A 53 5.60 1.98 7.98
CA LEU A 53 6.02 1.75 6.60
C LEU A 53 7.20 2.62 6.20
N SER A 54 7.21 3.88 6.66
CA SER A 54 8.28 4.82 6.36
C SER A 54 9.62 4.41 6.96
N GLY A 55 9.59 3.70 8.08
CA GLY A 55 10.81 3.26 8.77
C GLY A 55 11.18 1.81 8.55
N LEU A 56 10.37 1.05 7.83
CA LEU A 56 10.60 -0.38 7.66
C LEU A 56 11.85 -0.62 6.83
N ARG A 57 12.76 -1.44 7.35
CA ARG A 57 14.10 -1.63 6.77
C ARG A 57 14.12 -2.86 5.85
N ILE A 58 13.57 -2.72 4.67
CA ILE A 58 13.45 -3.80 3.70
C ILE A 58 14.35 -3.63 2.48
N PHE A 59 15.16 -2.57 2.43
CA PHE A 59 16.11 -2.38 1.34
C PHE A 59 17.49 -2.85 1.77
N SER A 60 18.20 -3.46 0.83
CA SER A 60 19.51 -4.05 1.10
C SER A 60 20.57 -2.97 1.31
N ASP A 61 21.41 -3.18 2.32
CA ASP A 61 22.60 -2.37 2.54
C ASP A 61 23.77 -2.92 1.70
N GLU A 62 24.97 -2.36 1.90
CA GLU A 62 26.19 -2.76 1.18
C GLU A 62 26.60 -4.21 1.42
N ASN A 63 26.07 -4.83 2.49
CA ASN A 63 26.33 -6.22 2.83
C ASN A 63 25.18 -7.17 2.45
N ASP A 64 24.27 -6.72 1.57
CA ASP A 64 23.08 -7.45 1.13
C ASP A 64 22.13 -7.84 2.27
N LYS A 65 22.10 -7.04 3.34
CA LYS A 65 21.18 -7.24 4.45
C LYS A 65 20.04 -6.24 4.40
N MET A 66 18.81 -6.69 4.68
CA MET A 66 17.65 -5.80 4.79
C MET A 66 17.83 -4.89 6.00
N ASN A 67 18.33 -3.71 5.77
CA ASN A 67 18.75 -2.79 6.84
C ASN A 67 18.44 -1.32 6.57
N LEU A 68 18.00 -0.99 5.37
CA LEU A 68 17.73 0.40 4.98
C LEU A 68 16.24 0.61 4.73
N SER A 69 15.75 1.78 5.12
CA SER A 69 14.37 2.20 4.88
C SER A 69 14.23 2.83 3.49
N ILE A 70 12.98 3.06 3.09
CA ILE A 70 12.70 3.76 1.84
C ILE A 70 13.30 5.18 1.84
N LEU A 71 13.34 5.83 3.00
CA LEU A 71 13.97 7.15 3.13
C LEU A 71 15.48 7.08 2.95
N ASP A 72 16.12 6.04 3.50
CA ASP A 72 17.57 5.85 3.37
C ASP A 72 18.00 5.71 1.92
N VAL A 73 17.20 5.01 1.11
CA VAL A 73 17.53 4.77 -0.30
C VAL A 73 16.88 5.81 -1.24
N GLN A 74 16.20 6.80 -0.68
CA GLN A 74 15.50 7.83 -1.44
C GLN A 74 14.52 7.22 -2.46
N GLY A 75 13.83 6.16 -2.03
CA GLY A 75 12.86 5.48 -2.86
C GLY A 75 11.54 6.23 -2.94
N GLU A 76 10.69 5.77 -3.85
CA GLU A 76 9.36 6.30 -4.07
C GLU A 76 8.31 5.28 -3.68
N MET A 77 7.08 5.72 -3.43
CA MET A 77 6.01 4.80 -3.05
C MET A 77 4.80 5.01 -3.96
N LEU A 78 4.35 3.92 -4.58
CA LEU A 78 3.09 3.90 -5.35
C LEU A 78 2.01 3.32 -4.46
N ILE A 79 1.01 4.14 -4.13
CA ILE A 79 -0.01 3.78 -3.14
C ILE A 79 -1.35 3.62 -3.84
N VAL A 80 -1.89 2.40 -3.83
CA VAL A 80 -3.11 2.05 -4.56
C VAL A 80 -4.13 1.46 -3.58
N SER A 81 -5.35 1.96 -3.63
CA SER A 81 -6.44 1.40 -2.83
C SER A 81 -6.83 0.02 -3.38
N GLN A 82 -6.96 -0.96 -2.49
CA GLN A 82 -7.23 -2.35 -2.85
C GLN A 82 -8.17 -2.98 -1.82
N PHE A 83 -9.49 -2.76 -1.98
CA PHE A 83 -10.46 -3.25 -1.01
C PHE A 83 -10.51 -4.78 -0.95
N THR A 84 -10.11 -5.46 -2.02
CA THR A 84 -10.10 -6.93 -2.05
C THR A 84 -9.14 -7.56 -1.05
N LEU A 85 -8.20 -6.78 -0.47
CA LEU A 85 -7.40 -7.24 0.66
C LEU A 85 -8.26 -7.56 1.88
N CYS A 86 -9.44 -6.96 1.99
CA CYS A 86 -10.39 -7.21 3.07
C CYS A 86 -11.30 -8.41 2.77
N GLY A 87 -11.11 -9.06 1.62
CA GLY A 87 -11.89 -10.21 1.21
C GLY A 87 -11.64 -11.43 2.08
N ASP A 88 -12.71 -12.13 2.41
CA ASP A 88 -12.66 -13.38 3.17
C ASP A 88 -12.98 -14.53 2.20
N CYS A 89 -12.02 -15.41 2.03
CA CYS A 89 -12.13 -16.56 1.12
C CYS A 89 -12.24 -17.90 1.86
N LYS A 90 -12.55 -17.86 3.17
CA LYS A 90 -12.55 -19.06 4.01
C LYS A 90 -13.66 -20.03 3.66
N LYS A 91 -14.83 -19.53 3.23
CA LYS A 91 -15.98 -20.37 2.92
C LYS A 91 -16.25 -20.40 1.45
N GLY A 92 -16.37 -21.60 0.89
CA GLY A 92 -16.73 -21.79 -0.52
C GLY A 92 -15.72 -21.19 -1.47
N THR A 93 -16.22 -20.79 -2.64
CA THR A 93 -15.38 -20.30 -3.74
C THR A 93 -15.66 -18.85 -4.11
N ARG A 94 -16.57 -18.20 -3.37
CA ARG A 94 -16.91 -16.80 -3.59
C ARG A 94 -16.40 -15.93 -2.45
N PRO A 95 -15.50 -14.98 -2.73
CA PRO A 95 -14.99 -14.10 -1.68
C PRO A 95 -16.11 -13.25 -1.05
N SER A 96 -16.04 -13.03 0.25
CA SER A 96 -16.91 -12.11 0.97
C SER A 96 -16.16 -10.83 1.29
N PHE A 97 -16.81 -9.68 1.12
CA PHE A 97 -16.24 -8.37 1.40
C PHE A 97 -16.93 -7.66 2.56
N ASP A 98 -17.55 -8.44 3.45
CA ASP A 98 -18.30 -7.91 4.57
C ASP A 98 -17.47 -7.05 5.51
N LYS A 99 -16.16 -7.28 5.58
CA LYS A 99 -15.25 -6.53 6.45
C LYS A 99 -14.77 -5.22 5.83
N SER A 100 -14.99 -5.02 4.54
CA SER A 100 -14.52 -3.83 3.83
C SER A 100 -15.31 -2.59 4.28
N ALA A 101 -14.62 -1.47 4.49
CA ALA A 101 -15.26 -0.20 4.83
C ALA A 101 -16.10 0.32 3.66
N ALA A 102 -17.09 1.17 3.97
CA ALA A 102 -17.87 1.84 2.95
C ALA A 102 -16.94 2.69 2.07
N PRO A 103 -17.25 2.82 0.76
CA PRO A 103 -16.34 3.50 -0.18
C PRO A 103 -15.93 4.92 0.21
N ASP A 104 -16.85 5.73 0.74
CA ASP A 104 -16.54 7.10 1.14
C ASP A 104 -15.54 7.15 2.30
N ILE A 105 -15.73 6.29 3.29
CA ILE A 105 -14.82 6.19 4.45
C ILE A 105 -13.47 5.63 4.00
N ALA A 106 -13.49 4.58 3.19
CA ALA A 106 -12.27 3.97 2.69
C ALA A 106 -11.44 4.96 1.88
N ASN A 107 -12.08 5.72 1.01
CA ASN A 107 -11.38 6.73 0.20
C ASN A 107 -10.77 7.82 1.07
N LYS A 108 -11.51 8.30 2.08
CA LYS A 108 -11.01 9.34 2.99
C LYS A 108 -9.76 8.86 3.73
N LEU A 109 -9.80 7.66 4.29
CA LEU A 109 -8.65 7.10 5.02
C LEU A 109 -7.49 6.76 4.09
N TYR A 110 -7.76 6.34 2.87
CA TYR A 110 -6.75 6.13 1.85
C TYR A 110 -6.03 7.45 1.53
N GLU A 111 -6.79 8.51 1.30
CA GLU A 111 -6.20 9.84 1.02
C GLU A 111 -5.38 10.34 2.20
N ASP A 112 -5.87 10.13 3.42
CA ASP A 112 -5.14 10.48 4.64
C ASP A 112 -3.81 9.70 4.72
N PHE A 113 -3.82 8.42 4.35
CA PHE A 113 -2.61 7.61 4.33
C PHE A 113 -1.58 8.16 3.34
N VAL A 114 -2.02 8.54 2.15
CA VAL A 114 -1.12 9.14 1.15
C VAL A 114 -0.47 10.41 1.71
N LYS A 115 -1.27 11.27 2.36
CA LYS A 115 -0.76 12.50 2.97
C LYS A 115 0.25 12.21 4.08
N GLU A 116 -0.05 11.23 4.92
CA GLU A 116 0.87 10.85 6.01
C GLU A 116 2.21 10.37 5.47
N ILE A 117 2.21 9.57 4.41
CA ILE A 117 3.43 9.11 3.76
C ILE A 117 4.20 10.31 3.17
N GLN A 118 3.50 11.23 2.51
CA GLN A 118 4.13 12.44 1.95
C GLN A 118 4.77 13.30 3.03
N ASN A 119 4.15 13.36 4.20
CA ASN A 119 4.67 14.13 5.34
C ASN A 119 6.02 13.60 5.84
N TYR A 120 6.35 12.35 5.58
CA TYR A 120 7.67 11.80 5.88
C TYR A 120 8.73 12.15 4.83
N GLY A 121 8.34 12.88 3.77
CA GLY A 121 9.26 13.28 2.72
C GLY A 121 9.43 12.25 1.61
N ILE A 122 8.51 11.30 1.51
CA ILE A 122 8.55 10.25 0.49
C ILE A 122 7.75 10.73 -0.72
N LYS A 123 8.39 10.69 -1.90
CA LYS A 123 7.70 10.99 -3.16
C LYS A 123 6.71 9.87 -3.46
N THR A 124 5.46 10.22 -3.76
CA THR A 124 4.40 9.24 -3.98
C THR A 124 3.79 9.33 -5.36
N GLY A 125 3.35 8.18 -5.86
CA GLY A 125 2.38 8.06 -6.93
C GLY A 125 1.12 7.42 -6.37
N THR A 126 -0.01 7.60 -7.03
CA THR A 126 -1.29 7.05 -6.59
C THR A 126 -2.03 6.41 -7.76
N GLY A 127 -3.07 5.61 -7.44
CA GLY A 127 -4.11 5.26 -8.38
C GLY A 127 -5.30 6.20 -8.25
N VAL A 128 -6.41 5.80 -8.83
CA VAL A 128 -7.71 6.50 -8.69
C VAL A 128 -8.65 5.57 -7.95
N PHE A 129 -9.16 6.02 -6.82
CA PHE A 129 -10.03 5.21 -5.98
C PHE A 129 -11.26 4.74 -6.76
N GLY A 130 -11.53 3.44 -6.73
CA GLY A 130 -12.70 2.85 -7.39
C GLY A 130 -12.56 2.66 -8.89
N ALA A 131 -11.49 3.12 -9.52
CA ALA A 131 -11.29 2.93 -10.95
C ALA A 131 -10.77 1.53 -11.27
N MET A 132 -11.04 1.07 -12.49
CA MET A 132 -10.35 -0.11 -13.02
C MET A 132 -8.95 0.30 -13.43
N MET A 133 -7.96 -0.39 -12.89
CA MET A 133 -6.55 -0.02 -13.08
C MET A 133 -5.73 -1.24 -13.46
N ASP A 134 -4.78 -1.03 -14.38
CA ASP A 134 -3.72 -2.02 -14.61
C ASP A 134 -2.53 -1.59 -13.73
N VAL A 135 -2.19 -2.43 -12.77
CA VAL A 135 -1.07 -2.18 -11.87
C VAL A 135 0.08 -3.08 -12.27
N GLU A 136 1.12 -2.47 -12.83
CA GLU A 136 2.29 -3.20 -13.30
C GLU A 136 3.47 -2.94 -12.37
N LEU A 137 4.25 -3.97 -12.09
CA LEU A 137 5.41 -3.83 -11.22
C LEU A 137 6.48 -4.85 -11.56
N VAL A 138 7.70 -4.54 -11.16
CA VAL A 138 8.79 -5.51 -11.12
C VAL A 138 9.21 -5.65 -9.67
N ASN A 139 8.84 -6.78 -9.07
CA ASN A 139 9.20 -7.08 -7.69
C ASN A 139 10.69 -7.35 -7.62
N ASP A 140 11.37 -6.64 -6.74
CA ASP A 140 12.82 -6.70 -6.57
C ASP A 140 13.16 -7.67 -5.44
N GLY A 141 13.54 -8.87 -5.84
CA GLY A 141 13.96 -9.85 -4.87
C GLY A 141 13.53 -11.28 -5.16
N PRO A 142 12.24 -11.68 -5.08
CA PRO A 142 11.07 -10.92 -4.69
C PRO A 142 11.01 -10.64 -3.18
N VAL A 143 10.40 -9.51 -2.83
CA VAL A 143 10.17 -9.10 -1.43
C VAL A 143 8.75 -8.58 -1.30
N THR A 144 7.95 -9.27 -0.51
CA THR A 144 6.52 -8.98 -0.33
C THR A 144 6.15 -9.21 1.13
N PHE A 145 5.51 -8.23 1.75
CA PHE A 145 5.05 -8.32 3.13
C PHE A 145 3.61 -7.89 3.27
N MET A 146 2.88 -8.55 4.15
CA MET A 146 1.56 -8.11 4.57
C MET A 146 1.70 -7.43 5.93
N LEU A 147 1.27 -6.18 6.02
CA LEU A 147 1.25 -5.41 7.26
C LEU A 147 -0.20 -5.24 7.71
N GLU A 148 -0.42 -5.44 9.01
CA GLU A 148 -1.73 -5.28 9.62
C GLU A 148 -1.58 -4.37 10.84
N MET A 149 -2.50 -3.40 10.99
CA MET A 149 -2.46 -2.42 12.06
C MET A 149 -3.80 -2.36 12.78
N ASN A 150 -3.76 -2.63 14.08
CA ASN A 150 -4.93 -2.52 14.97
C ASN A 150 -5.14 -1.08 15.42
#